data_807f33e6e68726a56175e91f2bfefe24
#
_entry.id   807f33e6e68726a56175e91f2bfefe24
#
_cell.length_a   1.000
_cell.length_b   1.000
_cell.length_c   1.000
_cell.angle_alpha   90.00
_cell.angle_beta   90.00
_cell.angle_gamma   90.00
#
_symmetry.space_group_name_H-M   'P 1'
#
loop_
_entity.id
_entity.type
_entity.pdbx_description
1 polymer ?
#
loop_
_entity_poly.entity_id
_entity_poly.type
_entity_poly.pdbx_seq_one_letter_code
_entity_poly.pdbx_strand_id
1 'polypeptide(L)'
;MKKLILMSLFLQCLYLQVQADDDKLTTFNPVEHAVISETIAPDARSAGMGDVGAATDPDVNSQYWNPAKYPFCISRAGIALNYTPWLRQLVNDIDLAYVAGYYRIGDYSAISGSLRYFSLGEVYTDYGNSDMTVKPYEMSIDAAYSLMLSETFSIAAGIRWIYSDLRFDYSEDSKPASAFAADLAMYYNNYVMMGNRECQLGLGMNIRNIGSKISFYGDEESQFIPANLRLGASLMIPVDEYNRFTITADANKLLVPTVPRQQEGESNSEYQDRVRKEYSDVGSIKGIFQSFSDAPGGFKEELEEIQWSVGAEYVYHDQFSLRAGYHHQAESKGNLKYFTVGGGFRMNVFSLDVGYVISTARSNPLDQTLRFTLAFDMDGIKDLLKR
;
A
#
# COMPACT_ATOMS: atom_id res chain seq x y z
N MET A 1 -4.79 31.02 -27.90
CA MET A 1 -3.36 31.26 -27.61
C MET A 1 -2.98 30.92 -26.17
N LYS A 2 -3.68 31.33 -25.11
CA LYS A 2 -3.29 30.99 -23.71
C LYS A 2 -3.29 29.50 -23.38
N LYS A 3 -4.15 28.68 -23.98
CA LYS A 3 -4.20 27.21 -23.76
C LYS A 3 -3.05 26.44 -24.44
N LEU A 4 -2.53 26.96 -25.56
CA LEU A 4 -1.35 26.35 -26.22
C LEU A 4 -0.05 26.63 -25.45
N ILE A 5 0.05 27.79 -24.82
CA ILE A 5 1.24 28.18 -24.02
C ILE A 5 1.34 27.33 -22.74
N LEU A 6 0.20 27.04 -22.08
CA LEU A 6 0.20 26.14 -20.90
C LEU A 6 0.59 24.70 -21.28
N MET A 7 0.13 24.21 -22.44
CA MET A 7 0.47 22.87 -22.92
C MET A 7 1.93 22.75 -23.34
N SER A 8 2.52 23.81 -23.91
CA SER A 8 3.94 23.84 -24.26
C SER A 8 4.86 23.95 -23.03
N LEU A 9 4.44 24.67 -21.98
CA LEU A 9 5.15 24.73 -20.71
C LEU A 9 5.11 23.37 -19.99
N PHE A 10 4.01 22.64 -20.07
CA PHE A 10 3.89 21.28 -19.49
C PHE A 10 4.76 20.28 -20.25
N LEU A 11 4.83 20.35 -21.58
CA LEU A 11 5.77 19.52 -22.38
C LEU A 11 7.23 19.91 -22.15
N GLN A 12 7.56 21.17 -21.94
CA GLN A 12 8.94 21.60 -21.63
C GLN A 12 9.41 21.16 -20.25
N CYS A 13 8.53 21.10 -19.24
CA CYS A 13 8.86 20.50 -17.94
C CYS A 13 9.13 19.00 -18.02
N LEU A 14 8.49 18.28 -18.95
CA LEU A 14 8.75 16.86 -19.20
C LEU A 14 10.07 16.60 -19.95
N TYR A 15 10.58 17.58 -20.71
CA TYR A 15 11.83 17.46 -21.47
C TYR A 15 13.10 17.79 -20.67
N LEU A 16 12.98 18.42 -19.51
CA LEU A 16 14.14 18.88 -18.71
C LEU A 16 14.67 17.85 -17.69
N GLN A 17 14.21 16.61 -17.71
CA GLN A 17 14.72 15.54 -16.81
C GLN A 17 15.32 14.33 -17.53
N VAL A 18 15.84 14.47 -18.73
CA VAL A 18 16.67 13.43 -19.35
C VAL A 18 18.04 14.03 -19.64
N GLN A 19 18.79 14.36 -18.61
CA GLN A 19 20.24 14.32 -18.62
C GLN A 19 20.65 13.25 -17.61
N ALA A 20 21.02 12.10 -18.13
CA ALA A 20 21.69 11.05 -17.38
C ALA A 20 23.01 11.62 -16.84
N ASP A 21 23.08 11.74 -15.52
CA ASP A 21 24.35 12.00 -14.82
C ASP A 21 25.04 10.63 -14.67
N ASP A 22 25.93 10.33 -15.62
CA ASP A 22 26.60 9.04 -15.80
C ASP A 22 27.68 8.73 -14.74
N ASP A 23 27.81 9.53 -13.67
CA ASP A 23 28.97 9.48 -12.76
C ASP A 23 28.67 9.18 -11.27
N LYS A 24 27.49 8.67 -10.95
CA LYS A 24 27.24 8.11 -9.61
C LYS A 24 26.64 6.71 -9.75
N LEU A 25 27.48 5.71 -9.51
CA LEU A 25 27.02 4.38 -9.09
C LEU A 25 26.12 4.58 -7.86
N THR A 26 24.82 4.83 -8.08
CA THR A 26 23.82 4.81 -7.03
C THR A 26 23.85 3.37 -6.49
N THR A 27 24.43 3.21 -5.33
CA THR A 27 24.50 1.90 -4.68
C THR A 27 23.08 1.48 -4.36
N PHE A 28 22.55 0.52 -5.09
CA PHE A 28 21.21 -0.03 -4.88
C PHE A 28 21.15 -0.61 -3.46
N ASN A 29 20.26 -0.10 -2.64
CA ASN A 29 20.12 -0.47 -1.22
C ASN A 29 18.65 -0.38 -0.79
N PRO A 30 17.79 -1.28 -1.29
CA PRO A 30 16.39 -1.33 -0.90
C PRO A 30 16.26 -1.70 0.59
N VAL A 31 15.18 -1.27 1.22
CA VAL A 31 14.84 -1.72 2.58
C VAL A 31 14.32 -3.15 2.50
N GLU A 32 15.04 -4.07 3.12
CA GLU A 32 14.72 -5.51 3.07
C GLU A 32 13.72 -5.90 4.15
N HIS A 33 12.72 -6.67 3.77
CA HIS A 33 11.71 -7.21 4.69
C HIS A 33 11.13 -8.52 4.15
N ALA A 34 10.58 -9.33 5.04
CA ALA A 34 9.77 -10.49 4.68
C ALA A 34 8.32 -10.10 4.33
N VAL A 35 7.52 -11.05 3.88
CA VAL A 35 6.08 -10.92 3.63
C VAL A 35 5.76 -9.78 2.65
N ILE A 36 6.26 -9.93 1.44
CA ILE A 36 6.12 -8.92 0.36
C ILE A 36 4.64 -8.59 0.07
N SER A 37 3.74 -9.56 0.22
CA SER A 37 2.32 -9.34 -0.04
C SER A 37 1.72 -8.18 0.75
N GLU A 38 2.21 -7.89 1.96
CA GLU A 38 1.70 -6.81 2.81
C GLU A 38 1.97 -5.40 2.25
N THR A 39 2.92 -5.26 1.33
CA THR A 39 3.23 -3.98 0.67
C THR A 39 2.43 -3.73 -0.60
N ILE A 40 1.76 -4.76 -1.12
CA ILE A 40 0.99 -4.68 -2.38
C ILE A 40 -0.37 -4.03 -2.11
N ALA A 41 -0.66 -2.93 -2.77
CA ALA A 41 -1.97 -2.28 -2.71
C ALA A 41 -3.07 -3.19 -3.31
N PRO A 42 -4.17 -3.47 -2.59
CA PRO A 42 -5.10 -4.51 -3.02
C PRO A 42 -6.23 -4.03 -3.94
N ASP A 43 -6.66 -2.77 -3.84
CA ASP A 43 -7.88 -2.28 -4.48
C ASP A 43 -7.63 -1.43 -5.72
N ALA A 44 -8.61 -1.45 -6.64
CA ALA A 44 -8.53 -0.78 -7.92
C ALA A 44 -8.73 0.74 -7.83
N ARG A 45 -9.51 1.24 -6.85
CA ARG A 45 -9.73 2.69 -6.69
C ARG A 45 -8.43 3.42 -6.39
N SER A 46 -7.72 3.00 -5.35
CA SER A 46 -6.44 3.59 -4.95
C SER A 46 -5.36 3.32 -5.99
N ALA A 47 -5.37 2.12 -6.60
CA ALA A 47 -4.47 1.80 -7.70
C ALA A 47 -4.61 2.76 -8.88
N GLY A 48 -5.82 3.17 -9.24
CA GLY A 48 -6.06 4.15 -10.29
C GLY A 48 -5.55 5.56 -9.95
N MET A 49 -5.19 5.81 -8.69
CA MET A 49 -4.71 7.10 -8.16
C MET A 49 -3.25 7.05 -7.67
N GLY A 50 -2.40 6.16 -8.19
CA GLY A 50 -1.00 6.08 -7.79
C GLY A 50 -0.78 5.41 -6.44
N ASP A 51 -1.67 4.53 -6.00
CA ASP A 51 -1.62 3.85 -4.71
C ASP A 51 -1.70 4.82 -3.50
N VAL A 52 -2.60 5.81 -3.57
CA VAL A 52 -2.96 6.70 -2.46
C VAL A 52 -4.24 6.23 -1.77
N GLY A 53 -4.33 6.40 -0.46
CA GLY A 53 -5.50 5.94 0.26
C GLY A 53 -5.60 6.36 1.72
N ALA A 54 -4.56 6.94 2.31
CA ALA A 54 -4.53 7.29 3.73
C ALA A 54 -5.59 8.33 4.10
N ALA A 55 -5.86 9.28 3.21
CA ALA A 55 -6.76 10.40 3.46
C ALA A 55 -7.93 10.53 2.46
N THR A 56 -8.04 9.63 1.48
CA THR A 56 -9.18 9.59 0.54
C THR A 56 -10.51 9.39 1.27
N ASP A 57 -11.60 9.75 0.61
CA ASP A 57 -12.94 9.49 1.15
C ASP A 57 -13.09 8.04 1.63
N PRO A 58 -13.80 7.81 2.75
CA PRO A 58 -14.06 6.48 3.29
C PRO A 58 -14.70 5.56 2.25
N ASP A 59 -14.20 4.34 2.16
CA ASP A 59 -14.75 3.26 1.36
C ASP A 59 -14.56 1.89 2.03
N VAL A 60 -15.05 0.84 1.40
CA VAL A 60 -14.98 -0.52 1.96
C VAL A 60 -13.54 -1.03 2.09
N ASN A 61 -12.61 -0.57 1.24
CA ASN A 61 -11.21 -0.97 1.25
C ASN A 61 -10.34 -0.14 2.20
N SER A 62 -10.94 0.74 3.02
CA SER A 62 -10.23 1.56 4.00
C SER A 62 -9.44 0.74 5.02
N GLN A 63 -9.72 -0.56 5.19
CA GLN A 63 -8.97 -1.46 6.07
C GLN A 63 -7.48 -1.50 5.76
N TYR A 64 -7.11 -1.54 4.49
CA TYR A 64 -5.70 -1.52 4.09
C TYR A 64 -5.06 -0.13 4.25
N TRP A 65 -5.80 0.93 3.93
CA TRP A 65 -5.26 2.27 3.82
C TRP A 65 -5.27 3.04 5.14
N ASN A 66 -6.42 3.05 5.80
CA ASN A 66 -6.64 3.76 7.07
C ASN A 66 -8.00 3.35 7.65
N PRO A 67 -8.06 2.40 8.59
CA PRO A 67 -9.32 1.94 9.17
C PRO A 67 -10.05 3.02 10.00
N ALA A 68 -9.36 4.09 10.45
CA ALA A 68 -10.00 5.19 11.15
C ALA A 68 -11.04 5.95 10.29
N LYS A 69 -11.09 5.72 8.98
CA LYS A 69 -12.09 6.31 8.07
C LYS A 69 -13.50 5.71 8.24
N TYR A 70 -13.64 4.47 8.72
CA TYR A 70 -14.93 3.77 8.73
C TYR A 70 -16.07 4.43 9.50
N PRO A 71 -15.87 5.12 10.63
CA PRO A 71 -16.95 5.85 11.29
C PRO A 71 -17.58 6.94 10.40
N PHE A 72 -16.85 7.45 9.40
CA PHE A 72 -17.35 8.45 8.44
C PHE A 72 -18.00 7.84 7.20
N CYS A 73 -18.05 6.52 7.04
CA CYS A 73 -18.79 5.88 5.96
C CYS A 73 -20.28 6.23 6.03
N ILE A 74 -20.89 6.47 4.88
CA ILE A 74 -22.34 6.77 4.80
C ILE A 74 -23.13 5.50 5.12
N SER A 75 -22.80 4.38 4.47
CA SER A 75 -23.46 3.10 4.67
C SER A 75 -23.09 2.46 6.00
N ARG A 76 -24.02 1.74 6.59
CA ARG A 76 -23.79 1.05 7.86
C ARG A 76 -22.86 -0.14 7.75
N ALA A 77 -22.83 -0.79 6.61
CA ALA A 77 -21.97 -1.94 6.36
C ALA A 77 -21.63 -2.07 4.86
N GLY A 78 -20.48 -2.65 4.57
CA GLY A 78 -20.06 -2.97 3.21
C GLY A 78 -19.07 -4.13 3.18
N ILE A 79 -18.98 -4.77 2.03
CA ILE A 79 -17.98 -5.80 1.73
C ILE A 79 -17.39 -5.56 0.34
N ALA A 80 -16.10 -5.77 0.17
CA ALA A 80 -15.40 -5.65 -1.11
C ALA A 80 -14.59 -6.91 -1.41
N LEU A 81 -14.59 -7.28 -2.68
CA LEU A 81 -13.77 -8.33 -3.26
C LEU A 81 -12.79 -7.68 -4.22
N ASN A 82 -11.51 -7.93 -4.03
CA ASN A 82 -10.44 -7.37 -4.83
C ASN A 82 -9.61 -8.50 -5.41
N TYR A 83 -9.23 -8.35 -6.66
CA TYR A 83 -8.40 -9.31 -7.38
C TYR A 83 -7.36 -8.58 -8.21
N THR A 84 -6.10 -8.99 -8.04
CA THR A 84 -4.95 -8.45 -8.75
C THR A 84 -4.11 -9.59 -9.30
N PRO A 85 -4.14 -9.85 -10.60
CA PRO A 85 -3.15 -10.69 -11.25
C PRO A 85 -1.80 -9.96 -11.17
N TRP A 86 -0.83 -10.58 -10.46
CA TRP A 86 0.44 -9.96 -10.16
C TRP A 86 1.53 -10.44 -11.11
N LEU A 87 2.43 -9.54 -11.54
CA LEU A 87 3.58 -9.86 -12.40
C LEU A 87 3.25 -10.65 -13.69
N ARG A 88 2.07 -10.46 -14.27
CA ARG A 88 1.57 -11.23 -15.43
C ARG A 88 2.49 -11.27 -16.64
N GLN A 89 3.38 -10.29 -16.78
CA GLN A 89 4.37 -10.26 -17.84
C GLN A 89 5.54 -11.23 -17.62
N LEU A 90 5.79 -11.61 -16.37
CA LEU A 90 6.88 -12.50 -15.99
C LEU A 90 6.35 -13.91 -15.73
N VAL A 91 5.25 -14.03 -14.99
CA VAL A 91 4.67 -15.30 -14.54
C VAL A 91 3.15 -15.21 -14.56
N ASN A 92 2.46 -16.27 -14.97
CA ASN A 92 1.01 -16.23 -15.24
C ASN A 92 0.13 -16.67 -14.06
N ASP A 93 0.70 -17.14 -12.95
CA ASP A 93 0.03 -17.80 -11.84
C ASP A 93 0.26 -17.16 -10.47
N ILE A 94 0.79 -15.93 -10.46
CA ILE A 94 0.91 -15.13 -9.23
C ILE A 94 -0.31 -14.22 -9.12
N ASP A 95 -1.07 -14.38 -8.04
CA ASP A 95 -2.34 -13.71 -7.84
C ASP A 95 -2.50 -13.20 -6.40
N LEU A 96 -3.08 -12.00 -6.27
CA LEU A 96 -3.51 -11.44 -5.00
C LEU A 96 -5.03 -11.37 -4.95
N ALA A 97 -5.63 -12.04 -3.98
CA ALA A 97 -7.03 -11.90 -3.61
C ALA A 97 -7.13 -11.16 -2.26
N TYR A 98 -8.03 -10.20 -2.17
CA TYR A 98 -8.25 -9.44 -0.94
C TYR A 98 -9.73 -9.20 -0.71
N VAL A 99 -10.22 -9.53 0.48
CA VAL A 99 -11.60 -9.29 0.91
C VAL A 99 -11.55 -8.36 2.09
N ALA A 100 -12.33 -7.29 2.06
CA ALA A 100 -12.47 -6.36 3.17
C ALA A 100 -13.93 -6.13 3.49
N GLY A 101 -14.22 -5.84 4.76
CA GLY A 101 -15.56 -5.50 5.18
C GLY A 101 -15.57 -4.70 6.47
N TYR A 102 -16.66 -3.97 6.67
CA TYR A 102 -16.88 -3.19 7.88
C TYR A 102 -18.34 -3.18 8.31
N TYR A 103 -18.55 -2.90 9.58
CA TYR A 103 -19.86 -2.65 10.16
C TYR A 103 -19.78 -1.51 11.17
N ARG A 104 -20.59 -0.45 10.97
CA ARG A 104 -20.71 0.67 11.90
C ARG A 104 -21.61 0.29 13.09
N ILE A 105 -21.08 0.48 14.30
CA ILE A 105 -21.79 0.27 15.55
C ILE A 105 -22.29 1.64 16.04
N GLY A 106 -23.55 1.96 15.73
CA GLY A 106 -24.09 3.31 15.95
C GLY A 106 -23.43 4.35 15.04
N ASP A 107 -23.31 5.58 15.57
CA ASP A 107 -22.85 6.74 14.78
C ASP A 107 -21.35 7.02 14.93
N TYR A 108 -20.72 6.49 15.98
CA TYR A 108 -19.37 6.90 16.39
C TYR A 108 -18.32 5.80 16.27
N SER A 109 -18.70 4.56 16.02
CA SER A 109 -17.72 3.49 15.99
C SER A 109 -17.97 2.49 14.87
N ALA A 110 -16.92 1.75 14.48
CA ALA A 110 -17.00 0.68 13.51
C ALA A 110 -16.05 -0.46 13.88
N ILE A 111 -16.45 -1.67 13.51
CA ILE A 111 -15.58 -2.83 13.43
C ILE A 111 -15.34 -3.14 11.96
N SER A 112 -14.15 -3.61 11.66
CA SER A 112 -13.76 -3.95 10.30
C SER A 112 -12.75 -5.09 10.29
N GLY A 113 -12.55 -5.68 9.14
CA GLY A 113 -11.57 -6.74 8.98
C GLY A 113 -11.30 -7.05 7.54
N SER A 114 -10.22 -7.77 7.30
CA SER A 114 -9.88 -8.23 5.97
C SER A 114 -9.20 -9.59 5.98
N LEU A 115 -9.25 -10.25 4.82
CA LEU A 115 -8.51 -11.45 4.48
C LEU A 115 -7.73 -11.17 3.21
N ARG A 116 -6.42 -11.41 3.26
CA ARG A 116 -5.51 -11.35 2.13
C ARG A 116 -4.97 -12.75 1.84
N TYR A 117 -4.92 -13.11 0.58
CA TYR A 117 -4.29 -14.33 0.09
C TYR A 117 -3.45 -14.01 -1.14
N PHE A 118 -2.17 -14.31 -1.07
CA PHE A 118 -1.21 -14.07 -2.14
C PHE A 118 -0.58 -15.40 -2.54
N SER A 119 -0.91 -15.87 -3.74
CA SER A 119 -0.32 -17.07 -4.35
C SER A 119 0.92 -16.66 -5.15
N LEU A 120 2.03 -17.37 -4.94
CA LEU A 120 3.26 -17.18 -5.72
C LEU A 120 3.35 -18.17 -6.89
N GLY A 121 2.25 -18.87 -7.19
CA GLY A 121 2.19 -19.79 -8.31
C GLY A 121 2.76 -21.18 -8.02
N GLU A 122 3.01 -21.93 -9.07
CA GLU A 122 3.60 -23.27 -9.00
C GLU A 122 5.10 -23.21 -9.28
N VAL A 123 5.90 -23.71 -8.34
CA VAL A 123 7.36 -23.80 -8.47
C VAL A 123 7.74 -25.26 -8.63
N TYR A 124 8.42 -25.58 -9.72
CA TYR A 124 8.98 -26.91 -9.97
C TYR A 124 10.38 -26.99 -9.42
N THR A 125 10.60 -27.91 -8.49
CA THR A 125 11.91 -28.17 -7.89
C THR A 125 12.37 -29.57 -8.28
N ASP A 126 13.60 -29.68 -8.77
CA ASP A 126 14.26 -30.97 -9.04
C ASP A 126 15.02 -31.41 -7.79
N TYR A 127 14.50 -32.39 -7.08
CA TYR A 127 15.15 -32.96 -5.88
C TYR A 127 15.71 -34.34 -6.23
N GLY A 128 16.79 -34.34 -7.02
CA GLY A 128 17.69 -35.50 -7.19
C GLY A 128 17.14 -36.72 -7.94
N ASN A 129 15.88 -37.00 -8.02
CA ASN A 129 15.21 -38.03 -8.83
C ASN A 129 13.67 -37.94 -8.82
N SER A 130 13.10 -36.88 -8.30
CA SER A 130 11.65 -36.67 -8.25
C SER A 130 11.32 -35.21 -8.52
N ASP A 131 10.65 -34.95 -9.61
CA ASP A 131 10.05 -33.65 -9.88
C ASP A 131 8.99 -33.38 -8.81
N MET A 132 9.13 -32.27 -8.09
CA MET A 132 8.23 -31.88 -7.03
C MET A 132 7.64 -30.52 -7.35
N THR A 133 6.33 -30.39 -7.23
CA THR A 133 5.63 -29.11 -7.39
C THR A 133 5.25 -28.58 -6.03
N VAL A 134 5.71 -27.39 -5.70
CA VAL A 134 5.34 -26.63 -4.49
C VAL A 134 4.51 -25.42 -4.86
N LYS A 135 3.63 -24.98 -3.96
CA LYS A 135 2.75 -23.81 -4.14
C LYS A 135 2.95 -22.85 -2.96
N PRO A 136 4.00 -22.03 -3.00
CA PRO A 136 4.22 -21.06 -1.94
C PRO A 136 3.13 -20.00 -1.92
N TYR A 137 2.75 -19.55 -0.71
CA TYR A 137 1.73 -18.52 -0.53
C TYR A 137 1.92 -17.75 0.76
N GLU A 138 1.38 -16.55 0.79
CA GLU A 138 1.26 -15.72 1.98
C GLU A 138 -0.21 -15.42 2.25
N MET A 139 -0.58 -15.35 3.51
CA MET A 139 -1.95 -15.05 3.94
C MET A 139 -1.91 -14.13 5.16
N SER A 140 -2.84 -13.20 5.22
CA SER A 140 -3.06 -12.44 6.46
C SER A 140 -4.54 -12.24 6.74
N ILE A 141 -4.87 -12.19 8.02
CA ILE A 141 -6.19 -11.87 8.55
C ILE A 141 -6.01 -10.72 9.53
N ASP A 142 -6.79 -9.68 9.37
CA ASP A 142 -6.80 -8.57 10.30
C ASP A 142 -8.19 -8.14 10.71
N ALA A 143 -8.26 -7.52 11.89
CA ALA A 143 -9.46 -6.90 12.41
C ALA A 143 -9.10 -5.57 13.08
N ALA A 144 -9.98 -4.57 12.96
CA ALA A 144 -9.79 -3.27 13.57
C ALA A 144 -11.07 -2.76 14.22
N TYR A 145 -10.88 -1.94 15.24
CA TYR A 145 -11.92 -1.13 15.86
C TYR A 145 -11.60 0.34 15.67
N SER A 146 -12.58 1.09 15.18
CA SER A 146 -12.48 2.52 14.89
C SER A 146 -13.45 3.31 15.73
N LEU A 147 -13.00 4.44 16.27
CA LEU A 147 -13.79 5.30 17.16
C LEU A 147 -13.65 6.76 16.73
N MET A 148 -14.79 7.42 16.52
CA MET A 148 -14.87 8.85 16.32
C MET A 148 -14.78 9.56 17.67
N LEU A 149 -13.77 10.39 17.85
CA LEU A 149 -13.54 11.18 19.07
C LEU A 149 -14.19 12.57 19.00
N SER A 150 -14.42 13.06 17.79
CA SER A 150 -15.19 14.27 17.50
C SER A 150 -15.85 14.12 16.13
N GLU A 151 -16.72 15.06 15.76
CA GLU A 151 -17.37 15.10 14.44
C GLU A 151 -16.37 15.16 13.25
N THR A 152 -15.13 15.55 13.53
CA THR A 152 -14.09 15.71 12.49
C THR A 152 -12.89 14.79 12.67
N PHE A 153 -12.81 14.00 13.77
CA PHE A 153 -11.60 13.23 14.07
C PHE A 153 -11.92 11.84 14.62
N SER A 154 -11.25 10.85 14.08
CA SER A 154 -11.34 9.46 14.52
C SER A 154 -9.98 8.79 14.66
N ILE A 155 -9.94 7.73 15.43
CA ILE A 155 -8.78 6.84 15.61
C ILE A 155 -9.20 5.39 15.35
N ALA A 156 -8.22 4.54 15.04
CA ALA A 156 -8.43 3.10 14.98
C ALA A 156 -7.23 2.34 15.52
N ALA A 157 -7.50 1.17 16.07
CA ALA A 157 -6.51 0.17 16.42
C ALA A 157 -6.90 -1.18 15.82
N GLY A 158 -5.92 -1.89 15.29
CA GLY A 158 -6.10 -3.18 14.64
C GLY A 158 -5.08 -4.20 15.12
N ILE A 159 -5.43 -5.47 14.91
CA ILE A 159 -4.53 -6.61 15.09
C ILE A 159 -4.51 -7.41 13.81
N ARG A 160 -3.36 -8.00 13.50
CA ARG A 160 -3.13 -8.80 12.29
C ARG A 160 -2.37 -10.06 12.64
N TRP A 161 -2.80 -11.17 12.06
CA TRP A 161 -2.05 -12.40 11.99
C TRP A 161 -1.58 -12.61 10.54
N ILE A 162 -0.29 -12.89 10.38
CA ILE A 162 0.37 -13.13 9.10
C ILE A 162 0.87 -14.57 9.10
N TYR A 163 0.67 -15.28 8.01
CA TYR A 163 1.15 -16.60 7.76
C TYR A 163 1.84 -16.66 6.39
N SER A 164 3.04 -17.20 6.33
CA SER A 164 3.82 -17.31 5.10
C SER A 164 4.37 -18.72 4.97
N ASP A 165 4.04 -19.40 3.90
CA ASP A 165 4.57 -20.69 3.51
C ASP A 165 5.34 -20.54 2.20
N LEU A 166 6.62 -20.22 2.32
CA LEU A 166 7.55 -20.02 1.20
C LEU A 166 8.46 -21.22 0.99
N ARG A 167 8.09 -22.40 1.46
CA ARG A 167 8.92 -23.59 1.30
C ARG A 167 9.03 -23.95 -0.19
N PHE A 168 10.25 -23.99 -0.65
CA PHE A 168 10.62 -24.50 -1.97
C PHE A 168 11.05 -25.96 -1.96
N ASP A 169 11.24 -26.51 -0.77
CA ASP A 169 11.53 -27.93 -0.49
C ASP A 169 10.77 -28.37 0.77
N TYR A 170 10.66 -29.67 0.98
CA TYR A 170 10.12 -30.23 2.20
C TYR A 170 11.24 -30.77 3.10
N SER A 171 12.38 -30.05 3.14
CA SER A 171 13.44 -30.34 4.10
C SER A 171 12.91 -30.13 5.53
N GLU A 172 13.44 -30.89 6.50
CA GLU A 172 13.02 -30.79 7.90
C GLU A 172 13.35 -29.42 8.51
N ASP A 173 14.25 -28.66 7.89
CA ASP A 173 14.71 -27.36 8.36
C ASP A 173 13.83 -26.19 7.89
N SER A 174 13.06 -26.36 6.80
CA SER A 174 12.17 -25.34 6.26
C SER A 174 10.75 -25.48 6.80
N LYS A 175 10.23 -24.46 7.48
CA LYS A 175 8.89 -24.46 8.09
C LYS A 175 8.10 -23.22 7.67
N PRO A 176 6.76 -23.34 7.56
CA PRO A 176 5.91 -22.17 7.46
C PRO A 176 6.12 -21.26 8.66
N ALA A 177 6.05 -19.96 8.44
CA ALA A 177 6.28 -18.98 9.46
C ALA A 177 5.03 -18.14 9.73
N SER A 178 4.91 -17.60 10.93
CA SER A 178 3.81 -16.71 11.29
C SER A 178 4.31 -15.54 12.14
N ALA A 179 3.60 -14.40 12.02
CA ALA A 179 3.87 -13.21 12.81
C ALA A 179 2.55 -12.58 13.27
N PHE A 180 2.61 -11.85 14.38
CA PHE A 180 1.51 -10.99 14.83
C PHE A 180 1.93 -9.54 14.75
N ALA A 181 0.97 -8.69 14.38
CA ALA A 181 1.18 -7.26 14.26
C ALA A 181 -0.02 -6.47 14.77
N ALA A 182 0.22 -5.22 15.12
CA ALA A 182 -0.79 -4.22 15.45
C ALA A 182 -0.72 -3.07 14.44
N ASP A 183 -1.87 -2.44 14.22
CA ASP A 183 -2.02 -1.24 13.39
C ASP A 183 -2.60 -0.10 14.22
N LEU A 184 -2.15 1.12 13.98
CA LEU A 184 -2.66 2.34 14.60
C LEU A 184 -2.98 3.35 13.51
N ALA A 185 -4.17 3.94 13.53
CA ALA A 185 -4.59 4.88 12.50
C ALA A 185 -5.32 6.08 13.08
N MET A 186 -5.24 7.20 12.36
CA MET A 186 -5.93 8.45 12.66
C MET A 186 -6.49 9.03 11.37
N TYR A 187 -7.66 9.64 11.46
CA TYR A 187 -8.28 10.33 10.33
C TYR A 187 -8.97 11.59 10.78
N TYR A 188 -8.66 12.68 10.09
CA TYR A 188 -9.32 13.98 10.24
C TYR A 188 -10.08 14.28 8.95
N ASN A 189 -11.35 14.69 9.10
CA ASN A 189 -12.22 15.04 8.00
C ASN A 189 -13.03 16.27 8.35
N ASN A 190 -12.86 17.34 7.60
CA ASN A 190 -13.57 18.58 7.85
C ASN A 190 -13.85 19.35 6.56
N TYR A 191 -14.83 20.22 6.62
CA TYR A 191 -15.16 21.12 5.51
C TYR A 191 -14.47 22.47 5.71
N VAL A 192 -13.85 22.97 4.65
CA VAL A 192 -13.12 24.23 4.62
C VAL A 192 -13.61 25.09 3.46
N MET A 193 -13.78 26.39 3.70
CA MET A 193 -14.18 27.34 2.65
C MET A 193 -12.97 27.72 1.80
N MET A 194 -13.02 27.44 0.49
CA MET A 194 -12.05 27.91 -0.50
C MET A 194 -12.74 28.82 -1.52
N GLY A 195 -12.62 30.12 -1.29
CA GLY A 195 -13.41 31.11 -2.02
C GLY A 195 -14.91 30.96 -1.68
N ASN A 196 -15.75 30.68 -2.67
CA ASN A 196 -17.20 30.50 -2.51
C ASN A 196 -17.60 29.01 -2.47
N ARG A 197 -16.66 28.08 -2.35
CA ARG A 197 -16.93 26.64 -2.35
C ARG A 197 -16.56 26.04 -1.00
N GLU A 198 -17.43 25.19 -0.52
CA GLU A 198 -17.17 24.35 0.65
C GLU A 198 -16.45 23.07 0.18
N CYS A 199 -15.16 22.96 0.46
CA CYS A 199 -14.31 21.84 0.08
C CYS A 199 -14.14 20.91 1.27
N GLN A 200 -14.00 19.60 1.03
CA GLN A 200 -13.73 18.63 2.08
C GLN A 200 -12.22 18.37 2.16
N LEU A 201 -11.64 18.58 3.33
CA LEU A 201 -10.24 18.32 3.65
C LEU A 201 -10.14 17.04 4.48
N GLY A 202 -9.44 16.04 3.95
CA GLY A 202 -9.07 14.82 4.64
C GLY A 202 -7.57 14.83 5.00
N LEU A 203 -7.23 14.42 6.23
CA LEU A 203 -5.86 14.13 6.63
C LEU A 203 -5.85 12.74 7.26
N GLY A 204 -4.88 11.91 6.90
CA GLY A 204 -4.78 10.54 7.38
C GLY A 204 -3.38 10.16 7.81
N MET A 205 -3.30 9.36 8.88
CA MET A 205 -2.09 8.68 9.29
C MET A 205 -2.41 7.21 9.56
N ASN A 206 -1.55 6.32 9.11
CA ASN A 206 -1.65 4.90 9.39
C ASN A 206 -0.25 4.32 9.64
N ILE A 207 -0.06 3.69 10.80
CA ILE A 207 1.13 2.89 11.10
C ILE A 207 0.68 1.44 11.11
N ARG A 208 1.16 0.66 10.15
CA ARG A 208 0.78 -0.75 9.96
C ARG A 208 1.93 -1.67 10.32
N ASN A 209 1.58 -2.91 10.64
CA ASN A 209 2.51 -4.02 10.86
C ASN A 209 3.53 -3.73 11.98
N ILE A 210 3.13 -3.07 13.07
CA ILE A 210 3.92 -2.97 14.29
C ILE A 210 3.90 -4.35 14.95
N GLY A 211 4.91 -5.20 14.69
CA GLY A 211 4.78 -6.60 15.09
C GLY A 211 6.09 -7.34 15.32
N SER A 212 5.95 -8.64 15.52
CA SER A 212 7.08 -9.55 15.68
C SER A 212 7.83 -9.74 14.36
N LYS A 213 9.10 -10.09 14.42
CA LYS A 213 9.79 -10.65 13.28
C LYS A 213 9.20 -12.00 12.90
N ILE A 214 9.45 -12.44 11.68
CA ILE A 214 9.05 -13.72 11.14
C ILE A 214 10.32 -14.58 10.89
N SER A 215 10.26 -15.88 11.17
CA SER A 215 11.40 -16.79 10.97
C SER A 215 10.95 -18.03 10.21
N PHE A 216 11.70 -18.39 9.17
CA PHE A 216 11.49 -19.56 8.32
C PHE A 216 12.43 -20.73 8.66
N TYR A 217 13.57 -20.46 9.32
CA TYR A 217 14.64 -21.43 9.59
C TYR A 217 15.00 -21.53 11.08
N GLY A 218 14.02 -21.30 11.97
CA GLY A 218 14.24 -21.28 13.42
C GLY A 218 14.58 -19.86 13.92
N ASP A 219 14.88 -19.75 15.22
CA ASP A 219 14.98 -18.45 15.89
C ASP A 219 16.23 -17.62 15.50
N GLU A 220 17.23 -18.25 14.86
CA GLU A 220 18.49 -17.58 14.53
C GLU A 220 18.41 -16.67 13.30
N GLU A 221 17.45 -16.86 12.39
CA GLU A 221 17.28 -16.10 11.15
C GLU A 221 15.90 -15.44 11.04
N SER A 222 15.61 -14.51 11.95
CA SER A 222 14.36 -13.78 11.93
C SER A 222 14.47 -12.52 11.09
N GLN A 223 13.47 -12.28 10.23
CA GLN A 223 13.36 -11.11 9.34
C GLN A 223 12.28 -10.15 9.82
N PHE A 224 12.44 -8.85 9.53
CA PHE A 224 11.42 -7.86 9.80
C PHE A 224 10.22 -8.06 8.89
N ILE A 225 9.01 -7.93 9.43
CA ILE A 225 7.81 -7.72 8.62
C ILE A 225 7.74 -6.24 8.20
N PRO A 226 7.04 -5.87 7.12
CA PRO A 226 7.03 -4.51 6.58
C PRO A 226 6.20 -3.55 7.44
N ALA A 227 6.74 -3.18 8.60
CA ALA A 227 6.20 -2.08 9.39
C ALA A 227 6.25 -0.80 8.55
N ASN A 228 5.16 -0.01 8.54
CA ASN A 228 5.02 1.07 7.57
C ASN A 228 4.25 2.25 8.15
N LEU A 229 4.81 3.46 7.98
CA LEU A 229 4.15 4.73 8.26
C LEU A 229 3.64 5.32 6.95
N ARG A 230 2.35 5.64 6.91
CA ARG A 230 1.72 6.35 5.81
C ARG A 230 1.05 7.61 6.31
N LEU A 231 1.35 8.73 5.66
CA LEU A 231 0.73 10.04 5.90
C LEU A 231 0.07 10.49 4.61
N GLY A 232 -1.16 10.98 4.68
CA GLY A 232 -1.88 11.43 3.50
C GLY A 232 -2.69 12.69 3.72
N ALA A 233 -2.94 13.39 2.63
CA ALA A 233 -3.83 14.54 2.55
C ALA A 233 -4.70 14.44 1.30
N SER A 234 -5.97 14.82 1.43
CA SER A 234 -6.94 14.82 0.34
C SER A 234 -7.80 16.08 0.39
N LEU A 235 -8.04 16.66 -0.77
CA LEU A 235 -8.91 17.83 -0.93
C LEU A 235 -9.95 17.54 -2.02
N MET A 236 -11.22 17.39 -1.62
CA MET A 236 -12.35 17.29 -2.54
C MET A 236 -12.96 18.66 -2.77
N ILE A 237 -13.10 19.02 -4.04
CA ILE A 237 -13.62 20.29 -4.51
C ILE A 237 -14.92 20.01 -5.28
N PRO A 238 -16.09 20.42 -4.78
CA PRO A 238 -17.33 20.35 -5.55
C PRO A 238 -17.26 21.37 -6.70
N VAL A 239 -17.35 20.89 -7.93
CA VAL A 239 -17.35 21.74 -9.12
C VAL A 239 -18.77 22.31 -9.32
N ASP A 240 -19.78 21.44 -9.24
CA ASP A 240 -21.21 21.74 -9.23
C ASP A 240 -21.97 20.59 -8.52
N GLU A 241 -23.31 20.55 -8.62
CA GLU A 241 -24.17 19.56 -7.97
C GLU A 241 -23.89 18.11 -8.41
N TYR A 242 -23.30 17.90 -9.59
CA TYR A 242 -23.08 16.57 -10.18
C TYR A 242 -21.60 16.22 -10.31
N ASN A 243 -20.70 17.21 -10.17
CA ASN A 243 -19.31 17.07 -10.50
C ASN A 243 -18.43 17.34 -9.27
N ARG A 244 -17.60 16.36 -8.90
CA ARG A 244 -16.59 16.50 -7.83
C ARG A 244 -15.21 16.18 -8.38
N PHE A 245 -14.23 16.93 -7.93
CA PHE A 245 -12.83 16.72 -8.23
C PHE A 245 -12.04 16.60 -6.94
N THR A 246 -11.27 15.53 -6.80
CA THR A 246 -10.44 15.29 -5.61
C THR A 246 -8.98 15.22 -6.03
N ILE A 247 -8.11 15.90 -5.27
CA ILE A 247 -6.66 15.75 -5.34
C ILE A 247 -6.21 15.13 -4.03
N THR A 248 -5.33 14.13 -4.10
CA THR A 248 -4.81 13.45 -2.92
C THR A 248 -3.32 13.17 -3.07
N ALA A 249 -2.61 13.15 -1.95
CA ALA A 249 -1.20 12.80 -1.91
C ALA A 249 -0.90 12.01 -0.64
N ASP A 250 -0.07 10.97 -0.77
CA ASP A 250 0.43 10.16 0.33
C ASP A 250 1.97 10.16 0.34
N ALA A 251 2.54 10.16 1.54
CA ALA A 251 3.95 9.87 1.81
C ALA A 251 4.03 8.58 2.64
N ASN A 252 4.89 7.67 2.24
CA ASN A 252 5.00 6.33 2.80
C ASN A 252 6.45 5.99 3.11
N LYS A 253 6.73 5.49 4.32
CA LYS A 253 8.07 5.07 4.75
C LYS A 253 7.97 3.71 5.42
N LEU A 254 8.79 2.76 4.97
CA LEU A 254 8.99 1.51 5.69
C LEU A 254 9.74 1.79 6.99
N LEU A 255 9.19 1.32 8.10
CA LEU A 255 9.77 1.44 9.45
C LEU A 255 10.58 0.18 9.78
N VAL A 256 11.47 -0.17 8.88
CA VAL A 256 12.36 -1.32 8.96
C VAL A 256 13.79 -0.81 8.85
N PRO A 257 14.72 -1.27 9.71
CA PRO A 257 16.11 -0.85 9.63
C PRO A 257 16.71 -1.16 8.26
N THR A 258 17.60 -0.27 7.82
CA THR A 258 18.37 -0.49 6.58
C THR A 258 19.57 -1.38 6.87
N VAL A 259 19.83 -2.36 6.00
CA VAL A 259 20.99 -3.24 6.13
C VAL A 259 22.28 -2.40 5.99
N PRO A 260 23.23 -2.46 6.92
CA PRO A 260 24.48 -1.73 6.82
C PRO A 260 25.27 -2.12 5.57
N ARG A 261 25.93 -1.16 4.92
CA ARG A 261 26.83 -1.46 3.79
C ARG A 261 28.20 -1.85 4.29
N GLN A 262 28.87 -2.76 3.58
CA GLN A 262 30.28 -3.09 3.87
C GLN A 262 31.15 -1.84 3.70
N GLN A 263 32.01 -1.57 4.68
CA GLN A 263 32.91 -0.42 4.68
C GLN A 263 34.21 -0.75 3.94
N GLU A 264 34.85 0.26 3.41
CA GLU A 264 36.14 0.10 2.72
C GLU A 264 37.20 -0.43 3.70
N GLY A 265 37.84 -1.55 3.35
CA GLY A 265 38.83 -2.22 4.20
C GLY A 265 38.26 -3.13 5.29
N GLU A 266 36.93 -3.23 5.43
CA GLU A 266 36.27 -4.15 6.37
C GLU A 266 36.33 -5.59 5.83
N SER A 267 36.75 -6.54 6.66
CA SER A 267 36.70 -7.95 6.31
C SER A 267 35.25 -8.48 6.27
N ASN A 268 35.01 -9.56 5.53
CA ASN A 268 33.69 -10.18 5.47
C ASN A 268 33.14 -10.60 6.84
N SER A 269 34.02 -11.09 7.74
CA SER A 269 33.64 -11.49 9.11
C SER A 269 33.21 -10.28 9.94
N GLU A 270 33.96 -9.20 9.91
CA GLU A 270 33.60 -7.95 10.63
C GLU A 270 32.30 -7.36 10.11
N TYR A 271 32.11 -7.37 8.78
CA TYR A 271 30.84 -6.95 8.17
C TYR A 271 29.67 -7.80 8.63
N GLN A 272 29.77 -9.11 8.63
CA GLN A 272 28.69 -10.01 9.08
C GLN A 272 28.39 -9.83 10.58
N ASP A 273 29.40 -9.63 11.42
CA ASP A 273 29.21 -9.35 12.85
C ASP A 273 28.50 -8.02 13.07
N ARG A 274 28.78 -7.01 12.24
CA ARG A 274 28.12 -5.70 12.27
C ARG A 274 26.66 -5.79 11.78
N VAL A 275 26.40 -6.49 10.67
CA VAL A 275 25.03 -6.74 10.18
C VAL A 275 24.21 -7.46 11.24
N ARG A 276 24.79 -8.48 11.87
CA ARG A 276 24.11 -9.21 12.95
C ARG A 276 23.72 -8.27 14.10
N LYS A 277 24.62 -7.44 14.57
CA LYS A 277 24.43 -6.54 15.72
C LYS A 277 23.48 -5.36 15.41
N GLU A 278 23.61 -4.77 14.23
CA GLU A 278 22.92 -3.53 13.86
C GLU A 278 21.58 -3.77 13.13
N TYR A 279 21.37 -4.99 12.60
CA TYR A 279 20.18 -5.38 11.87
C TYR A 279 19.53 -6.65 12.42
N SER A 280 20.22 -7.81 12.39
CA SER A 280 19.59 -9.10 12.69
C SER A 280 19.19 -9.25 14.17
N ASP A 281 19.97 -8.78 15.13
CA ASP A 281 19.68 -8.87 16.57
C ASP A 281 18.81 -7.71 17.08
N VAL A 282 18.48 -6.73 16.22
CA VAL A 282 17.64 -5.59 16.61
C VAL A 282 16.19 -6.04 16.78
N GLY A 283 15.60 -5.77 17.93
CA GLY A 283 14.18 -6.05 18.18
C GLY A 283 13.25 -5.15 17.36
N SER A 284 12.07 -5.65 17.01
CA SER A 284 11.12 -4.98 16.11
C SER A 284 10.81 -3.52 16.49
N ILE A 285 10.50 -3.25 17.75
CA ILE A 285 10.17 -1.89 18.21
C ILE A 285 11.40 -0.97 18.12
N LYS A 286 12.58 -1.44 18.50
CA LYS A 286 13.81 -0.67 18.35
C LYS A 286 14.10 -0.37 16.88
N GLY A 287 13.88 -1.37 15.99
CA GLY A 287 14.04 -1.23 14.55
C GLY A 287 13.15 -0.12 13.97
N ILE A 288 11.91 -0.01 14.41
CA ILE A 288 10.99 1.07 13.99
C ILE A 288 11.60 2.46 14.26
N PHE A 289 12.17 2.70 15.44
CA PHE A 289 12.80 3.99 15.75
C PHE A 289 14.14 4.17 15.05
N GLN A 290 14.90 3.10 14.90
CA GLN A 290 16.20 3.11 14.21
C GLN A 290 16.05 3.50 12.74
N SER A 291 15.01 3.03 12.05
CA SER A 291 14.73 3.27 10.63
C SER A 291 14.60 4.74 10.22
N PHE A 292 14.60 5.69 11.15
CA PHE A 292 14.57 7.12 10.84
C PHE A 292 15.97 7.74 10.71
N SER A 293 17.03 6.99 10.99
CA SER A 293 18.40 7.55 11.05
C SER A 293 19.51 6.54 10.78
N ASP A 294 19.22 5.41 10.14
CA ASP A 294 20.18 4.30 9.94
C ASP A 294 20.63 4.12 8.48
N ALA A 295 20.13 4.92 7.56
CA ALA A 295 20.56 4.85 6.18
C ALA A 295 22.06 5.16 6.05
N PRO A 296 22.87 4.26 5.42
CA PRO A 296 24.33 4.42 5.32
C PRO A 296 24.79 5.70 4.64
N GLY A 297 23.99 6.28 3.73
CA GLY A 297 24.26 7.55 3.05
C GLY A 297 23.78 8.77 3.83
N GLY A 298 23.34 8.60 5.11
CA GLY A 298 22.86 9.66 5.98
C GLY A 298 21.52 10.26 5.55
N PHE A 299 21.24 11.47 5.99
CA PHE A 299 19.93 12.13 5.83
C PHE A 299 19.39 12.16 4.38
N LYS A 300 20.28 12.25 3.40
CA LYS A 300 19.86 12.24 1.99
C LYS A 300 19.26 10.88 1.60
N GLU A 301 19.90 9.79 2.00
CA GLU A 301 19.40 8.43 1.74
C GLU A 301 18.13 8.13 2.55
N GLU A 302 18.00 8.69 3.77
CA GLU A 302 16.75 8.62 4.54
C GLU A 302 15.57 9.26 3.79
N LEU A 303 15.79 10.38 3.11
CA LEU A 303 14.76 11.00 2.27
C LEU A 303 14.42 10.16 1.03
N GLU A 304 15.37 9.41 0.49
CA GLU A 304 15.17 8.51 -0.63
C GLU A 304 14.33 7.26 -0.26
N GLU A 305 14.22 6.92 1.03
CA GLU A 305 13.34 5.87 1.54
C GLU A 305 11.87 6.26 1.56
N ILE A 306 11.58 7.55 1.48
CA ILE A 306 10.20 8.03 1.43
C ILE A 306 9.66 7.83 0.01
N GLN A 307 8.69 6.95 -0.10
CA GLN A 307 7.88 6.80 -1.30
C GLN A 307 6.76 7.85 -1.25
N TRP A 308 6.44 8.45 -2.37
CA TRP A 308 5.34 9.40 -2.43
C TRP A 308 4.43 9.14 -3.64
N SER A 309 3.17 9.46 -3.47
CA SER A 309 2.15 9.28 -4.48
C SER A 309 1.27 10.50 -4.57
N VAL A 310 0.81 10.80 -5.78
CA VAL A 310 -0.19 11.83 -6.03
C VAL A 310 -1.27 11.25 -6.91
N GLY A 311 -2.53 11.50 -6.56
CA GLY A 311 -3.68 11.03 -7.29
C GLY A 311 -4.74 12.10 -7.50
N ALA A 312 -5.52 11.92 -8.54
CA ALA A 312 -6.69 12.73 -8.84
C ALA A 312 -7.88 11.84 -9.20
N GLU A 313 -9.05 12.19 -8.69
CA GLU A 313 -10.33 11.54 -8.99
C GLU A 313 -11.34 12.57 -9.44
N TYR A 314 -12.00 12.31 -10.56
CA TYR A 314 -13.17 13.05 -11.02
C TYR A 314 -14.38 12.14 -10.92
N VAL A 315 -15.43 12.60 -10.25
CA VAL A 315 -16.68 11.86 -10.07
C VAL A 315 -17.82 12.62 -10.69
N TYR A 316 -18.56 11.94 -11.57
CA TYR A 316 -19.75 12.44 -12.22
C TYR A 316 -21.00 11.75 -11.69
N HIS A 317 -21.94 12.56 -11.17
CA HIS A 317 -23.27 12.12 -10.70
C HIS A 317 -23.23 11.02 -9.63
N ASP A 318 -22.15 10.97 -8.84
CA ASP A 318 -21.87 9.88 -7.86
C ASP A 318 -21.84 8.47 -8.44
N GLN A 319 -21.86 8.35 -9.76
CA GLN A 319 -21.93 7.06 -10.47
C GLN A 319 -20.66 6.72 -11.24
N PHE A 320 -20.09 7.68 -11.97
CA PHE A 320 -18.92 7.43 -12.81
C PHE A 320 -17.71 8.13 -12.24
N SER A 321 -16.61 7.40 -12.16
CA SER A 321 -15.33 7.93 -11.68
C SER A 321 -14.23 7.72 -12.72
N LEU A 322 -13.42 8.77 -12.93
CA LEU A 322 -12.17 8.68 -13.68
C LEU A 322 -11.02 9.05 -12.75
N ARG A 323 -9.93 8.32 -12.86
CA ARG A 323 -8.79 8.46 -11.95
C ARG A 323 -7.49 8.48 -12.71
N ALA A 324 -6.54 9.24 -12.18
CA ALA A 324 -5.16 9.24 -12.64
C ALA A 324 -4.24 9.46 -11.44
N GLY A 325 -3.03 8.91 -11.50
CA GLY A 325 -2.07 9.06 -10.42
C GLY A 325 -0.64 8.80 -10.84
N TYR A 326 0.28 9.09 -9.94
CA TYR A 326 1.70 8.81 -10.09
C TYR A 326 2.26 8.35 -8.75
N HIS A 327 3.08 7.30 -8.81
CA HIS A 327 3.85 6.77 -7.68
C HIS A 327 5.34 6.92 -7.94
N HIS A 328 6.08 7.28 -6.89
CA HIS A 328 7.52 7.47 -6.96
C HIS A 328 8.23 6.78 -5.80
N GLN A 329 9.22 5.97 -6.15
CA GLN A 329 10.24 5.43 -5.26
C GLN A 329 11.61 5.70 -5.85
N ALA A 330 12.58 6.08 -5.00
CA ALA A 330 13.94 6.41 -5.44
C ALA A 330 14.62 5.19 -6.11
N GLU A 331 15.54 5.47 -7.04
CA GLU A 331 16.27 4.43 -7.78
C GLU A 331 17.13 3.54 -6.89
N SER A 332 17.74 4.14 -5.86
CA SER A 332 18.54 3.43 -4.85
C SER A 332 17.70 2.48 -3.97
N LYS A 333 16.36 2.70 -3.89
CA LYS A 333 15.46 2.01 -2.96
C LYS A 333 14.43 1.08 -3.64
N GLY A 334 14.58 0.82 -4.94
CA GLY A 334 13.71 -0.13 -5.67
C GLY A 334 13.19 0.39 -7.02
N ASN A 335 13.28 1.71 -7.28
CA ASN A 335 12.95 2.33 -8.56
C ASN A 335 11.50 2.08 -9.05
N LEU A 336 10.55 1.98 -8.13
CA LEU A 336 9.13 1.84 -8.51
C LEU A 336 8.56 3.21 -8.87
N LYS A 337 8.58 3.51 -10.16
CA LYS A 337 8.03 4.74 -10.74
C LYS A 337 7.00 4.38 -11.79
N TYR A 338 5.75 4.80 -11.60
CA TYR A 338 4.69 4.49 -12.56
C TYR A 338 3.57 5.51 -12.52
N PHE A 339 2.94 5.70 -13.67
CA PHE A 339 1.63 6.34 -13.79
C PHE A 339 0.52 5.31 -13.64
N THR A 340 -0.64 5.78 -13.22
CA THR A 340 -1.83 4.96 -13.13
C THR A 340 -3.02 5.66 -13.76
N VAL A 341 -3.94 4.86 -14.26
CA VAL A 341 -5.25 5.30 -14.70
C VAL A 341 -6.31 4.36 -14.15
N GLY A 342 -7.50 4.86 -13.89
CA GLY A 342 -8.57 4.03 -13.38
C GLY A 342 -9.94 4.55 -13.76
N GLY A 343 -10.92 3.67 -13.69
CA GLY A 343 -12.32 3.98 -13.89
C GLY A 343 -13.18 3.28 -12.84
N GLY A 344 -14.29 3.89 -12.47
CA GLY A 344 -15.24 3.32 -11.53
C GLY A 344 -16.67 3.56 -11.96
N PHE A 345 -17.51 2.61 -11.62
CA PHE A 345 -18.96 2.71 -11.80
C PHE A 345 -19.64 2.29 -10.51
N ARG A 346 -20.53 3.15 -10.00
CA ARG A 346 -21.27 2.90 -8.76
C ARG A 346 -22.78 2.93 -9.04
N MET A 347 -23.46 1.95 -8.49
CA MET A 347 -24.92 1.94 -8.34
C MET A 347 -25.27 1.89 -6.86
N ASN A 348 -26.59 1.98 -6.55
CA ASN A 348 -27.07 2.00 -5.15
C ASN A 348 -26.61 0.79 -4.30
N VAL A 349 -26.31 -0.32 -4.94
CA VAL A 349 -26.03 -1.62 -4.29
C VAL A 349 -24.59 -2.04 -4.42
N PHE A 350 -23.94 -1.70 -5.51
CA PHE A 350 -22.58 -2.14 -5.80
C PHE A 350 -21.75 -1.07 -6.50
N SER A 351 -20.44 -1.18 -6.38
CA SER A 351 -19.48 -0.46 -7.21
C SER A 351 -18.49 -1.42 -7.85
N LEU A 352 -18.10 -1.09 -9.07
CA LEU A 352 -17.06 -1.78 -9.83
C LEU A 352 -15.97 -0.78 -10.17
N ASP A 353 -14.72 -1.09 -9.80
CA ASP A 353 -13.56 -0.26 -10.09
C ASP A 353 -12.50 -1.08 -10.82
N VAL A 354 -11.80 -0.43 -11.75
CA VAL A 354 -10.66 -0.99 -12.48
C VAL A 354 -9.51 0.00 -12.43
N GLY A 355 -8.32 -0.47 -12.10
CA GLY A 355 -7.08 0.29 -12.09
C GLY A 355 -6.04 -0.35 -12.99
N TYR A 356 -5.24 0.46 -13.67
CA TYR A 356 -4.19 0.02 -14.58
C TYR A 356 -2.89 0.77 -14.31
N VAL A 357 -1.78 0.04 -14.22
CA VAL A 357 -0.43 0.56 -13.97
C VAL A 357 0.34 0.67 -15.29
N ILE A 358 0.96 1.83 -15.51
CA ILE A 358 1.80 2.14 -16.67
C ILE A 358 3.19 2.50 -16.15
N SER A 359 4.15 1.59 -16.27
CA SER A 359 5.50 1.82 -15.77
C SER A 359 6.25 2.85 -16.61
N THR A 360 7.08 3.63 -15.93
CA THR A 360 8.05 4.54 -16.57
C THR A 360 9.45 3.94 -16.61
N ALA A 361 9.72 2.91 -15.81
CA ALA A 361 10.99 2.21 -15.77
C ALA A 361 10.95 0.93 -16.62
N ARG A 362 11.96 0.71 -17.46
CA ARG A 362 12.02 -0.43 -18.40
C ARG A 362 11.97 -1.82 -17.75
N SER A 363 12.29 -1.93 -16.48
CA SER A 363 12.36 -3.19 -15.72
C SER A 363 11.40 -3.24 -14.54
N ASN A 364 10.35 -2.40 -14.51
CA ASN A 364 9.39 -2.42 -13.43
C ASN A 364 8.46 -3.63 -13.60
N PRO A 365 8.48 -4.59 -12.67
CA PRO A 365 7.66 -5.79 -12.76
C PRO A 365 6.15 -5.52 -12.62
N LEU A 366 5.76 -4.32 -12.17
CA LEU A 366 4.36 -3.91 -12.03
C LEU A 366 3.74 -3.37 -13.32
N ASP A 367 4.53 -3.25 -14.40
CA ASP A 367 4.02 -2.75 -15.66
C ASP A 367 2.83 -3.58 -16.15
N GLN A 368 1.80 -2.89 -16.67
CA GLN A 368 0.55 -3.48 -17.17
C GLN A 368 -0.26 -4.28 -16.12
N THR A 369 -0.02 -4.05 -14.83
CA THR A 369 -0.85 -4.68 -13.80
C THR A 369 -2.26 -4.09 -13.80
N LEU A 370 -3.25 -4.97 -13.93
CA LEU A 370 -4.67 -4.67 -13.79
C LEU A 370 -5.14 -5.01 -12.38
N ARG A 371 -5.97 -4.17 -11.79
CA ARG A 371 -6.63 -4.45 -10.50
C ARG A 371 -8.13 -4.28 -10.65
N PHE A 372 -8.88 -5.16 -10.02
CA PHE A 372 -10.34 -5.18 -10.05
C PHE A 372 -10.88 -5.14 -8.63
N THR A 373 -11.89 -4.31 -8.42
CA THR A 373 -12.64 -4.23 -7.17
C THR A 373 -14.12 -4.34 -7.45
N LEU A 374 -14.80 -5.23 -6.74
CA LEU A 374 -16.26 -5.31 -6.67
C LEU A 374 -16.67 -5.11 -5.22
N ALA A 375 -17.36 -4.00 -4.92
CA ALA A 375 -17.82 -3.71 -3.57
C ALA A 375 -19.35 -3.64 -3.52
N PHE A 376 -19.91 -4.05 -2.38
CA PHE A 376 -21.34 -4.09 -2.12
C PHE A 376 -21.68 -3.22 -0.92
N ASP A 377 -22.73 -2.42 -1.10
CA ASP A 377 -23.35 -1.61 -0.08
C ASP A 377 -24.53 -2.38 0.53
N MET A 378 -24.42 -2.71 1.83
CA MET A 378 -25.41 -3.54 2.52
C MET A 378 -26.72 -2.81 2.78
N ASP A 379 -26.71 -1.47 2.88
CA ASP A 379 -27.95 -0.70 3.06
C ASP A 379 -28.73 -0.65 1.74
N GLY A 380 -28.04 -0.48 0.61
CA GLY A 380 -28.66 -0.60 -0.72
C GLY A 380 -29.26 -1.98 -0.98
N ILE A 381 -28.62 -3.06 -0.51
CA ILE A 381 -29.17 -4.43 -0.62
C ILE A 381 -30.43 -4.57 0.21
N LYS A 382 -30.46 -4.09 1.47
CA LYS A 382 -31.66 -4.14 2.32
C LYS A 382 -32.83 -3.39 1.70
N ASP A 383 -32.59 -2.24 1.09
CA ASP A 383 -33.63 -1.45 0.44
C ASP A 383 -34.19 -2.14 -0.80
N LEU A 384 -33.38 -2.89 -1.53
CA LEU A 384 -33.83 -3.75 -2.64
C LEU A 384 -34.73 -4.91 -2.18
N LEU A 385 -34.37 -5.55 -1.06
CA LEU A 385 -35.10 -6.70 -0.53
C LEU A 385 -36.42 -6.31 0.14
N LYS A 386 -36.65 -5.02 0.43
CA LYS A 386 -37.89 -4.49 0.98
C LYS A 386 -38.92 -4.06 -0.07
N ARG A 387 -38.52 -4.00 -1.33
CA ARG A 387 -39.38 -3.71 -2.50
C ARG A 387 -39.93 -5.00 -3.08
#